data_aacd59619a470cf36fdaed4b9060175b
#
_entry.id   aacd59619a470cf36fdaed4b9060175b
#
_cell.length_a   1.000
_cell.length_b   1.000
_cell.length_c   1.000
_cell.angle_alpha   90.00
_cell.angle_beta   90.00
_cell.angle_gamma   90.00
#
_symmetry.space_group_name_H-M   'P 1'
#
loop_
_entity.id
_entity.type
_entity.pdbx_description
1 polymer ?
#
loop_
_entity_poly.entity_id
_entity_poly.type
_entity_poly.pdbx_seq_one_letter_code
_entity_poly.pdbx_strand_id
1 'polypeptide(L)'
;MLARNAALGLALALFACISCSTAQEGTTKPGTTKLRVATRIVPPLVIEKNGTLSGFSIELWNGIGERLHRETEYVITPDVGELLAAVESGRADLGIAAISITSERENRFDFSQPILNSGLQILVRGTAANVEPNPLLEFVELFFSRTLLIWLGIALLLILIPAHLIFLVERHHHNGIIPTSRYFPGIFHAMFWAAGTLATQADQMPRHWIARIVAVLWMFTGVVFVAFYTAQLTASLTIQQIRGPINSPQDLVGKIVGTTRGSTATIYLNEVRAQVREFEKIDDLYGALLNQEVDAVVFDSPALLYYTTHDGRGSARTVGSVFHKEDYGIVFPTGSPLRKHVNEALLALRESDAYQRIYEEWFGKH
;
A
#
# COMPACT_ATOMS: atom_id res chain seq x y z
N MET A 1 94.62 -59.75 -10.84
CA MET A 1 94.26 -58.74 -9.79
C MET A 1 93.63 -57.56 -10.45
N LEU A 2 92.55 -57.65 -11.29
CA LEU A 2 91.92 -56.52 -11.98
C LEU A 2 90.44 -56.71 -12.18
N ALA A 3 89.78 -57.54 -11.38
CA ALA A 3 88.31 -57.76 -11.52
C ALA A 3 87.47 -57.45 -10.24
N ARG A 4 88.06 -56.71 -9.26
CA ARG A 4 87.35 -56.51 -8.00
C ARG A 4 86.99 -55.05 -7.66
N ASN A 5 87.38 -54.11 -8.51
CA ASN A 5 87.08 -52.67 -8.34
C ASN A 5 85.96 -52.10 -9.27
N ALA A 6 85.41 -52.91 -10.16
CA ALA A 6 84.32 -52.43 -10.99
C ALA A 6 82.89 -52.65 -10.42
N ALA A 7 82.75 -53.42 -9.36
CA ALA A 7 81.44 -53.65 -8.73
C ALA A 7 81.08 -52.69 -7.61
N LEU A 8 82.03 -51.84 -7.12
CA LEU A 8 81.71 -50.89 -6.06
C LEU A 8 81.28 -49.49 -6.60
N GLY A 9 81.57 -49.21 -7.88
CA GLY A 9 81.14 -47.90 -8.50
C GLY A 9 79.71 -47.85 -9.00
N LEU A 10 79.10 -49.03 -9.26
CA LEU A 10 77.75 -49.11 -9.78
C LEU A 10 76.65 -49.10 -8.69
N ALA A 11 77.04 -49.45 -7.42
CA ALA A 11 76.10 -49.43 -6.29
C ALA A 11 75.90 -48.06 -5.69
N LEU A 12 76.84 -47.10 -5.87
CA LEU A 12 76.72 -45.72 -5.35
C LEU A 12 75.96 -44.78 -6.29
N ALA A 13 75.86 -45.10 -7.60
CA ALA A 13 75.12 -44.28 -8.57
C ALA A 13 73.59 -44.54 -8.57
N LEU A 14 73.15 -45.68 -8.04
CA LEU A 14 71.74 -46.05 -7.94
C LEU A 14 71.04 -45.54 -6.63
N PHE A 15 71.84 -45.07 -5.65
CA PHE A 15 71.28 -44.55 -4.40
C PHE A 15 71.08 -43.01 -4.39
N ALA A 16 71.57 -42.29 -5.40
CA ALA A 16 71.46 -40.84 -5.52
C ALA A 16 70.22 -40.33 -6.28
N CYS A 17 69.37 -41.22 -6.84
CA CYS A 17 68.15 -40.83 -7.59
C CYS A 17 66.83 -41.10 -6.88
N ILE A 18 66.83 -41.51 -5.59
CA ILE A 18 65.58 -41.81 -4.86
C ILE A 18 65.26 -40.70 -3.81
N SER A 19 65.96 -39.58 -3.78
CA SER A 19 65.76 -38.55 -2.78
C SER A 19 65.37 -37.21 -3.36
N CYS A 20 64.44 -37.16 -4.33
CA CYS A 20 63.83 -35.88 -4.74
C CYS A 20 62.50 -36.13 -5.44
N SER A 21 61.51 -36.55 -4.67
CA SER A 21 60.06 -36.41 -4.98
C SER A 21 59.32 -36.33 -3.68
N THR A 22 59.65 -35.37 -2.84
CA THR A 22 58.65 -34.77 -1.96
C THR A 22 57.81 -33.88 -2.85
N ALA A 23 56.74 -34.48 -3.39
CA ALA A 23 55.60 -33.71 -3.88
C ALA A 23 55.20 -32.81 -2.71
N GLN A 24 55.47 -31.52 -2.91
CA GLN A 24 54.90 -30.46 -2.09
C GLN A 24 53.41 -30.52 -2.41
N GLU A 25 52.62 -31.25 -1.62
CA GLU A 25 51.21 -31.07 -1.52
C GLU A 25 51.01 -29.61 -1.11
N GLY A 26 50.85 -28.76 -2.14
CA GLY A 26 50.26 -27.46 -1.97
C GLY A 26 48.89 -27.71 -1.34
N THR A 27 48.78 -27.49 -0.05
CA THR A 27 47.50 -27.25 0.59
C THR A 27 46.91 -26.02 -0.08
N THR A 28 46.29 -26.19 -1.28
CA THR A 28 45.21 -25.33 -1.69
C THR A 28 44.15 -25.45 -0.65
N LYS A 29 44.10 -24.48 0.29
CA LYS A 29 42.89 -24.23 1.07
C LYS A 29 41.72 -24.35 0.06
N PRO A 30 40.70 -25.18 0.34
CA PRO A 30 39.52 -25.19 -0.54
C PRO A 30 39.04 -23.75 -0.58
N GLY A 31 39.17 -23.10 -1.73
CA GLY A 31 38.63 -21.77 -1.94
C GLY A 31 37.18 -21.86 -1.54
N THR A 32 36.81 -21.15 -0.48
CA THR A 32 35.41 -20.99 -0.09
C THR A 32 34.73 -20.36 -1.29
N THR A 33 34.06 -21.18 -2.09
CA THR A 33 33.32 -20.70 -3.24
C THR A 33 32.28 -19.76 -2.69
N LYS A 34 32.39 -18.46 -3.03
CA LYS A 34 31.43 -17.45 -2.60
C LYS A 34 30.06 -17.82 -3.14
N LEU A 35 29.04 -17.65 -2.34
CA LEU A 35 27.65 -17.77 -2.79
C LEU A 35 27.26 -16.54 -3.59
N ARG A 36 26.83 -16.72 -4.81
CA ARG A 36 26.28 -15.67 -5.66
C ARG A 36 24.83 -15.48 -5.30
N VAL A 37 24.50 -14.31 -4.77
CA VAL A 37 23.16 -13.99 -4.27
C VAL A 37 22.55 -12.90 -5.12
N ALA A 38 21.53 -13.25 -5.93
CA ALA A 38 20.78 -12.28 -6.71
C ALA A 38 19.90 -11.43 -5.79
N THR A 39 19.92 -10.12 -6.01
CA THR A 39 19.10 -9.17 -5.26
C THR A 39 18.69 -8.00 -6.15
N ARG A 40 17.73 -7.19 -5.70
CA ARG A 40 17.32 -5.93 -6.35
C ARG A 40 17.11 -4.83 -5.32
N ILE A 41 17.29 -3.59 -5.75
CA ILE A 41 17.07 -2.43 -4.87
C ILE A 41 15.58 -2.25 -4.65
N VAL A 42 15.14 -2.35 -3.39
CA VAL A 42 13.76 -2.16 -2.95
C VAL A 42 13.73 -1.81 -1.45
N PRO A 43 13.83 -0.52 -1.08
CA PRO A 43 13.81 -0.09 0.31
C PRO A 43 12.48 -0.49 1.01
N PRO A 44 12.50 -0.88 2.30
CA PRO A 44 13.65 -1.00 3.21
C PRO A 44 14.33 -2.37 3.17
N LEU A 45 13.93 -3.27 2.25
CA LEU A 45 14.46 -4.64 2.21
C LEU A 45 15.87 -4.69 1.66
N VAL A 46 16.13 -3.92 0.60
CA VAL A 46 17.46 -3.77 0.00
C VAL A 46 17.69 -2.31 -0.36
N ILE A 47 18.70 -1.72 0.21
CA ILE A 47 19.10 -0.33 0.02
C ILE A 47 20.57 -0.31 -0.43
N GLU A 48 20.87 0.49 -1.44
CA GLU A 48 22.24 0.75 -1.84
C GLU A 48 22.64 2.18 -1.47
N LYS A 49 23.70 2.32 -0.70
CA LYS A 49 24.32 3.60 -0.36
C LYS A 49 25.83 3.54 -0.55
N ASN A 50 26.36 4.38 -1.41
CA ASN A 50 27.81 4.46 -1.66
C ASN A 50 28.45 3.11 -2.04
N GLY A 51 27.77 2.28 -2.82
CA GLY A 51 28.24 0.96 -3.23
C GLY A 51 28.13 -0.13 -2.14
N THR A 52 27.51 0.18 -0.99
CA THR A 52 27.27 -0.78 0.10
C THR A 52 25.80 -1.12 0.15
N LEU A 53 25.50 -2.42 0.20
CA LEU A 53 24.14 -2.91 0.38
C LEU A 53 23.80 -3.04 1.87
N SER A 54 22.60 -2.61 2.23
CA SER A 54 21.98 -2.72 3.55
C SER A 54 20.49 -3.00 3.40
N GLY A 55 19.77 -3.19 4.50
CA GLY A 55 18.34 -3.45 4.48
C GLY A 55 17.99 -4.79 5.10
N PHE A 56 16.71 -4.95 5.45
CA PHE A 56 16.23 -6.15 6.13
C PHE A 56 16.68 -7.46 5.47
N SER A 57 16.51 -7.58 4.14
CA SER A 57 16.88 -8.80 3.41
C SER A 57 18.38 -9.04 3.39
N ILE A 58 19.19 -7.97 3.30
CA ILE A 58 20.66 -8.07 3.30
C ILE A 58 21.18 -8.50 4.68
N GLU A 59 20.68 -7.87 5.74
CA GLU A 59 21.12 -8.19 7.10
C GLU A 59 20.66 -9.59 7.52
N LEU A 60 19.43 -9.98 7.15
CA LEU A 60 18.96 -11.34 7.37
C LEU A 60 19.83 -12.37 6.65
N TRP A 61 20.18 -12.10 5.39
CA TRP A 61 21.05 -12.98 4.60
C TRP A 61 22.48 -13.03 5.19
N ASN A 62 23.03 -11.91 5.61
CA ASN A 62 24.35 -11.89 6.25
C ASN A 62 24.38 -12.76 7.52
N GLY A 63 23.35 -12.66 8.36
CA GLY A 63 23.21 -13.54 9.53
C GLY A 63 23.03 -15.03 9.18
N ILE A 64 22.39 -15.36 8.05
CA ILE A 64 22.33 -16.73 7.53
C ILE A 64 23.71 -17.16 7.02
N GLY A 65 24.37 -16.33 6.19
CA GLY A 65 25.68 -16.61 5.59
C GLY A 65 26.78 -16.86 6.64
N GLU A 66 26.77 -16.09 7.71
CA GLU A 66 27.68 -16.29 8.86
C GLU A 66 27.52 -17.69 9.49
N ARG A 67 26.28 -18.17 9.69
CA ARG A 67 25.99 -19.50 10.21
C ARG A 67 26.39 -20.62 9.26
N LEU A 68 26.26 -20.35 7.94
CA LEU A 68 26.70 -21.31 6.91
C LEU A 68 28.20 -21.29 6.66
N HIS A 69 28.95 -20.37 7.30
CA HIS A 69 30.36 -20.12 7.04
C HIS A 69 30.68 -19.91 5.57
N ARG A 70 29.82 -19.14 4.84
CA ARG A 70 29.95 -18.84 3.45
C ARG A 70 30.06 -17.34 3.20
N GLU A 71 31.02 -16.96 2.38
CA GLU A 71 31.11 -15.58 1.86
C GLU A 71 30.05 -15.36 0.77
N THR A 72 29.58 -14.13 0.67
CA THR A 72 28.56 -13.73 -0.31
C THR A 72 29.14 -12.78 -1.36
N GLU A 73 28.70 -12.99 -2.60
CA GLU A 73 28.87 -12.06 -3.69
C GLU A 73 27.47 -11.68 -4.22
N TYR A 74 27.11 -10.39 -4.13
CA TYR A 74 25.81 -9.94 -4.56
C TYR A 74 25.75 -9.63 -6.05
N VAL A 75 24.70 -10.13 -6.73
CA VAL A 75 24.37 -9.85 -8.13
C VAL A 75 23.12 -8.97 -8.14
N ILE A 76 23.30 -7.67 -8.37
CA ILE A 76 22.20 -6.71 -8.41
C ILE A 76 21.49 -6.80 -9.76
N THR A 77 20.15 -6.94 -9.73
CA THR A 77 19.29 -7.04 -10.91
C THR A 77 18.29 -5.87 -10.94
N PRO A 78 17.82 -5.45 -12.12
CA PRO A 78 16.93 -4.31 -12.24
C PRO A 78 15.53 -4.57 -11.68
N ASP A 79 15.00 -5.78 -11.89
CA ASP A 79 13.65 -6.18 -11.48
C ASP A 79 13.61 -7.61 -10.94
N VAL A 80 12.44 -8.06 -10.48
CA VAL A 80 12.25 -9.39 -9.92
C VAL A 80 12.29 -10.48 -11.02
N GLY A 81 11.90 -10.17 -12.24
CA GLY A 81 11.96 -11.10 -13.37
C GLY A 81 13.42 -11.46 -13.71
N GLU A 82 14.30 -10.47 -13.80
CA GLU A 82 15.73 -10.66 -14.02
C GLU A 82 16.41 -11.35 -12.82
N LEU A 83 15.96 -11.09 -11.59
CA LEU A 83 16.42 -11.81 -10.41
C LEU A 83 16.10 -13.30 -10.51
N LEU A 84 14.86 -13.65 -10.82
CA LEU A 84 14.43 -15.04 -11.01
C LEU A 84 15.17 -15.69 -12.19
N ALA A 85 15.35 -14.98 -13.29
CA ALA A 85 16.13 -15.48 -14.44
C ALA A 85 17.62 -15.71 -14.10
N ALA A 86 18.20 -14.90 -13.21
CA ALA A 86 19.56 -15.10 -12.73
C ALA A 86 19.69 -16.38 -11.91
N VAL A 87 18.70 -16.70 -11.07
CA VAL A 87 18.64 -17.94 -10.30
C VAL A 87 18.40 -19.15 -11.21
N GLU A 88 17.44 -19.06 -12.13
CA GLU A 88 17.10 -20.16 -13.06
C GLU A 88 18.26 -20.53 -13.99
N SER A 89 18.99 -19.52 -14.49
CA SER A 89 20.14 -19.73 -15.38
C SER A 89 21.44 -20.13 -14.67
N GLY A 90 21.43 -20.19 -13.32
CA GLY A 90 22.63 -20.47 -12.53
C GLY A 90 23.65 -19.32 -12.49
N ARG A 91 23.29 -18.10 -12.91
CA ARG A 91 24.10 -16.90 -12.70
C ARG A 91 24.18 -16.53 -11.21
N ALA A 92 23.15 -16.88 -10.45
CA ALA A 92 23.11 -16.81 -9.00
C ALA A 92 22.72 -18.17 -8.38
N ASP A 93 23.23 -18.45 -7.21
CA ASP A 93 22.98 -19.70 -6.48
C ASP A 93 21.65 -19.64 -5.72
N LEU A 94 21.19 -18.44 -5.41
CA LEU A 94 19.90 -18.12 -4.80
C LEU A 94 19.55 -16.63 -5.00
N GLY A 95 18.34 -16.26 -4.63
CA GLY A 95 17.90 -14.85 -4.66
C GLY A 95 17.19 -14.43 -3.36
N ILE A 96 17.46 -13.22 -2.91
CA ILE A 96 16.80 -12.61 -1.75
C ILE A 96 16.54 -11.13 -2.00
N ALA A 97 15.28 -10.72 -1.81
CA ALA A 97 14.78 -9.36 -1.84
C ALA A 97 13.33 -9.35 -1.32
N ALA A 98 12.44 -8.53 -1.90
CA ALA A 98 10.99 -8.68 -1.77
C ALA A 98 10.48 -9.68 -2.82
N ILE A 99 10.58 -10.97 -2.56
CA ILE A 99 10.17 -12.03 -3.49
C ILE A 99 9.01 -12.80 -2.88
N SER A 100 7.81 -12.54 -3.40
CA SER A 100 6.59 -13.22 -2.96
C SER A 100 6.62 -14.69 -3.37
N ILE A 101 6.30 -15.57 -2.43
CA ILE A 101 6.07 -16.99 -2.66
C ILE A 101 4.68 -17.10 -3.31
N THR A 102 4.63 -17.58 -4.55
CA THR A 102 3.38 -17.82 -5.26
C THR A 102 3.36 -19.23 -5.83
N SER A 103 2.17 -19.81 -6.04
CA SER A 103 2.04 -21.15 -6.63
C SER A 103 2.66 -21.25 -8.04
N GLU A 104 2.59 -20.16 -8.82
CA GLU A 104 3.21 -20.09 -10.13
C GLU A 104 4.73 -20.18 -10.03
N ARG A 105 5.33 -19.41 -9.10
CA ARG A 105 6.79 -19.42 -8.89
C ARG A 105 7.28 -20.72 -8.26
N GLU A 106 6.52 -21.32 -7.33
CA GLU A 106 6.85 -22.59 -6.68
C GLU A 106 6.89 -23.77 -7.67
N ASN A 107 6.20 -23.68 -8.81
CA ASN A 107 6.31 -24.67 -9.90
C ASN A 107 7.66 -24.64 -10.64
N ARG A 108 8.41 -23.55 -10.54
CA ARG A 108 9.69 -23.34 -11.27
C ARG A 108 10.90 -23.23 -10.36
N PHE A 109 10.67 -22.87 -9.11
CA PHE A 109 11.71 -22.60 -8.11
C PHE A 109 11.35 -23.26 -6.77
N ASP A 110 12.35 -23.50 -5.97
CA ASP A 110 12.17 -23.81 -4.55
C ASP A 110 12.25 -22.53 -3.72
N PHE A 111 11.48 -22.45 -2.64
CA PHE A 111 11.54 -21.33 -1.69
C PHE A 111 11.94 -21.76 -0.30
N SER A 112 12.53 -20.85 0.47
CA SER A 112 12.72 -21.00 1.91
C SER A 112 11.37 -20.99 2.64
N GLN A 113 11.41 -21.22 3.97
CA GLN A 113 10.33 -20.78 4.84
C GLN A 113 10.14 -19.27 4.70
N PRO A 114 8.91 -18.75 4.90
CA PRO A 114 8.65 -17.31 4.83
C PRO A 114 9.62 -16.52 5.70
N ILE A 115 10.20 -15.46 5.14
CA ILE A 115 11.11 -14.56 5.89
C ILE A 115 10.41 -13.30 6.38
N LEU A 116 9.34 -12.89 5.74
CA LEU A 116 8.54 -11.72 6.10
C LEU A 116 7.11 -11.87 5.55
N ASN A 117 6.12 -11.55 6.38
CA ASN A 117 4.74 -11.42 5.90
C ASN A 117 4.53 -10.03 5.30
N SER A 118 3.90 -9.97 4.16
CA SER A 118 3.63 -8.76 3.40
C SER A 118 2.24 -8.81 2.77
N GLY A 119 2.03 -8.00 1.78
CA GLY A 119 0.86 -7.93 0.93
C GLY A 119 0.85 -6.63 0.16
N LEU A 120 -0.06 -6.52 -0.79
CA LEU A 120 -0.20 -5.33 -1.61
C LEU A 120 -0.91 -4.22 -0.85
N GLN A 121 -0.51 -2.99 -1.11
CA GLN A 121 -1.14 -1.78 -0.60
C GLN A 121 -1.18 -0.72 -1.70
N ILE A 122 -2.10 0.24 -1.56
CA ILE A 122 -2.27 1.34 -2.51
C ILE A 122 -1.55 2.57 -1.97
N LEU A 123 -0.76 3.20 -2.82
CA LEU A 123 -0.16 4.51 -2.57
C LEU A 123 -0.82 5.53 -3.51
N VAL A 124 -1.23 6.64 -2.96
CA VAL A 124 -1.74 7.80 -3.70
C VAL A 124 -0.95 9.03 -3.31
N ARG A 125 -1.03 10.05 -4.14
CA ARG A 125 -0.46 11.35 -3.76
C ARG A 125 -1.06 11.83 -2.45
N GLY A 126 -0.21 12.34 -1.59
CA GLY A 126 -0.67 13.10 -0.44
C GLY A 126 -1.47 14.30 -0.97
N THR A 127 -2.58 14.60 -0.37
CA THR A 127 -3.23 15.89 -0.58
C THR A 127 -2.36 16.98 0.06
N ALA A 128 -1.18 17.23 -0.52
CA ALA A 128 -0.60 18.54 -0.41
C ALA A 128 -1.58 19.45 -1.13
N ALA A 129 -2.21 20.29 -0.38
CA ALA A 129 -3.15 21.31 -0.81
C ALA A 129 -2.53 22.24 -1.86
N ASN A 130 -2.55 21.87 -3.13
CA ASN A 130 -2.12 22.72 -4.25
C ASN A 130 -2.83 22.38 -5.55
N VAL A 131 -4.06 21.91 -5.49
CA VAL A 131 -5.04 22.29 -6.49
C VAL A 131 -5.95 23.26 -5.75
N GLU A 132 -5.81 24.57 -5.99
CA GLU A 132 -6.83 25.50 -5.54
C GLU A 132 -8.14 25.04 -6.17
N PRO A 133 -9.04 24.47 -5.36
CA PRO A 133 -10.34 24.09 -5.88
C PRO A 133 -10.99 25.38 -6.37
N ASN A 134 -11.54 25.37 -7.58
CA ASN A 134 -12.34 26.49 -7.99
C ASN A 134 -13.60 26.51 -7.12
N PRO A 135 -13.71 27.41 -6.13
CA PRO A 135 -14.76 27.34 -5.11
C PRO A 135 -16.16 27.47 -5.75
N LEU A 136 -16.26 28.05 -6.93
CA LEU A 136 -17.52 28.16 -7.68
C LEU A 136 -17.93 26.80 -8.29
N LEU A 137 -16.99 26.02 -8.83
CA LEU A 137 -17.30 24.71 -9.40
C LEU A 137 -17.68 23.72 -8.28
N GLU A 138 -16.95 23.70 -7.18
CA GLU A 138 -17.29 22.86 -6.01
C GLU A 138 -18.67 23.23 -5.44
N PHE A 139 -18.98 24.53 -5.38
CA PHE A 139 -20.29 24.98 -4.93
C PHE A 139 -21.42 24.50 -5.87
N VAL A 140 -21.20 24.59 -7.17
CA VAL A 140 -22.18 24.12 -8.17
C VAL A 140 -22.36 22.61 -8.11
N GLU A 141 -21.27 21.83 -8.03
CA GLU A 141 -21.33 20.37 -7.88
C GLU A 141 -22.02 19.95 -6.57
N LEU A 142 -21.75 20.67 -5.47
CA LEU A 142 -22.43 20.44 -4.21
C LEU A 142 -23.93 20.71 -4.33
N PHE A 143 -24.32 21.79 -5.02
CA PHE A 143 -25.72 22.19 -5.18
C PHE A 143 -26.54 21.18 -5.99
N PHE A 144 -25.94 20.53 -6.98
CA PHE A 144 -26.56 19.48 -7.78
C PHE A 144 -26.25 18.05 -7.27
N SER A 145 -25.64 17.92 -6.11
CA SER A 145 -25.36 16.61 -5.54
C SER A 145 -26.66 15.87 -5.20
N ARG A 146 -26.68 14.56 -5.44
CA ARG A 146 -27.82 13.69 -5.11
C ARG A 146 -28.24 13.84 -3.64
N THR A 147 -27.26 13.99 -2.76
CA THR A 147 -27.49 14.15 -1.31
C THR A 147 -28.26 15.45 -1.03
N LEU A 148 -27.85 16.58 -1.60
CA LEU A 148 -28.54 17.85 -1.41
C LEU A 148 -29.95 17.85 -2.00
N LEU A 149 -30.15 17.24 -3.17
CA LEU A 149 -31.48 17.10 -3.79
C LEU A 149 -32.44 16.27 -2.91
N ILE A 150 -31.95 15.20 -2.27
CA ILE A 150 -32.75 14.41 -1.32
C ILE A 150 -33.14 15.28 -0.10
N TRP A 151 -32.19 16.02 0.48
CA TRP A 151 -32.47 16.88 1.62
C TRP A 151 -33.44 18.03 1.27
N LEU A 152 -33.32 18.60 0.07
CA LEU A 152 -34.26 19.59 -0.45
C LEU A 152 -35.67 19.01 -0.59
N GLY A 153 -35.78 17.77 -1.09
CA GLY A 153 -37.06 17.03 -1.17
C GLY A 153 -37.69 16.79 0.20
N ILE A 154 -36.88 16.41 1.19
CA ILE A 154 -37.32 16.24 2.58
C ILE A 154 -37.77 17.59 3.16
N ALA A 155 -37.01 18.68 2.97
CA ALA A 155 -37.40 20.00 3.41
C ALA A 155 -38.72 20.47 2.82
N LEU A 156 -38.93 20.23 1.51
CA LEU A 156 -40.19 20.55 0.83
C LEU A 156 -41.37 19.77 1.43
N LEU A 157 -41.19 18.46 1.67
CA LEU A 157 -42.20 17.64 2.31
C LEU A 157 -42.54 18.14 3.73
N LEU A 158 -41.49 18.46 4.51
CA LEU A 158 -41.64 19.04 5.85
C LEU A 158 -42.39 20.37 5.83
N ILE A 159 -42.22 21.24 4.82
CA ILE A 159 -42.94 22.51 4.68
C ILE A 159 -44.41 22.26 4.31
N LEU A 160 -44.70 21.28 3.44
CA LEU A 160 -46.05 21.01 2.96
C LEU A 160 -47.02 20.58 4.09
N ILE A 161 -46.56 19.74 5.02
CA ILE A 161 -47.40 19.22 6.11
C ILE A 161 -47.90 20.34 7.03
N PRO A 162 -47.07 21.17 7.68
CA PRO A 162 -47.55 22.23 8.52
C PRO A 162 -48.29 23.32 7.73
N ALA A 163 -47.88 23.59 6.49
CA ALA A 163 -48.59 24.55 5.65
C ALA A 163 -50.08 24.16 5.44
N HIS A 164 -50.38 22.89 5.16
CA HIS A 164 -51.73 22.40 5.01
C HIS A 164 -52.49 22.43 6.38
N LEU A 165 -51.83 22.02 7.49
CA LEU A 165 -52.45 22.06 8.79
C LEU A 165 -52.82 23.49 9.19
N ILE A 166 -51.92 24.45 9.05
CA ILE A 166 -52.14 25.87 9.32
C ILE A 166 -53.22 26.41 8.38
N PHE A 167 -53.18 26.09 7.06
CA PHE A 167 -54.21 26.51 6.14
C PHE A 167 -55.61 26.05 6.60
N LEU A 168 -55.78 24.77 6.93
CA LEU A 168 -57.08 24.23 7.34
C LEU A 168 -57.62 24.89 8.64
N VAL A 169 -56.77 25.24 9.59
CA VAL A 169 -57.16 25.83 10.88
C VAL A 169 -57.37 27.33 10.76
N GLU A 170 -56.52 28.08 10.04
CA GLU A 170 -56.50 29.53 9.99
C GLU A 170 -57.35 30.14 8.86
N ARG A 171 -57.74 29.40 7.80
CA ARG A 171 -58.47 29.93 6.63
C ARG A 171 -59.78 30.64 6.90
N HIS A 172 -60.42 30.41 8.06
CA HIS A 172 -61.71 31.03 8.44
C HIS A 172 -61.53 32.10 9.49
N HIS A 173 -60.32 32.44 9.90
CA HIS A 173 -60.10 33.50 10.91
C HIS A 173 -59.78 34.82 10.22
N HIS A 174 -60.64 35.85 10.45
CA HIS A 174 -60.38 37.19 9.98
C HIS A 174 -59.10 37.77 10.57
N ASN A 175 -58.24 38.34 9.76
CA ASN A 175 -56.92 38.88 10.12
C ASN A 175 -55.89 37.83 10.69
N GLY A 176 -56.00 36.56 10.30
CA GLY A 176 -54.97 35.52 10.55
C GLY A 176 -53.82 35.61 9.53
N ILE A 177 -52.89 34.66 9.63
CA ILE A 177 -51.74 34.54 8.71
C ILE A 177 -52.21 34.36 7.27
N ILE A 178 -53.43 33.81 7.05
CA ILE A 178 -54.01 33.52 5.75
C ILE A 178 -55.13 34.55 5.46
N PRO A 179 -54.90 35.47 4.52
CA PRO A 179 -55.87 36.55 4.24
C PRO A 179 -57.08 36.08 3.43
N THR A 180 -57.12 34.86 2.97
CA THR A 180 -58.20 34.32 2.09
C THR A 180 -58.61 32.89 2.45
N SER A 181 -59.91 32.62 2.40
CA SER A 181 -60.43 31.26 2.63
C SER A 181 -60.29 30.34 1.42
N ARG A 182 -59.97 30.89 0.20
CA ARG A 182 -59.75 30.12 -1.00
C ARG A 182 -58.41 29.35 -0.90
N TYR A 183 -58.41 28.08 -1.39
CA TYR A 183 -57.20 27.25 -1.35
C TYR A 183 -56.05 27.93 -2.12
N PHE A 184 -56.29 28.36 -3.35
CA PHE A 184 -55.38 29.23 -4.10
C PHE A 184 -55.92 30.70 -4.00
N PRO A 185 -55.13 31.70 -3.55
CA PRO A 185 -53.70 31.70 -3.20
C PRO A 185 -53.38 31.37 -1.72
N GLY A 186 -54.36 31.02 -0.87
CA GLY A 186 -54.18 30.92 0.58
C GLY A 186 -53.08 29.90 0.99
N ILE A 187 -52.96 28.78 0.26
CA ILE A 187 -51.93 27.78 0.57
C ILE A 187 -50.48 28.32 0.43
N PHE A 188 -50.24 29.25 -0.52
CA PHE A 188 -48.92 29.86 -0.69
C PHE A 188 -48.55 30.77 0.51
N HIS A 189 -49.52 31.44 1.15
CA HIS A 189 -49.24 32.17 2.36
C HIS A 189 -48.86 31.24 3.53
N ALA A 190 -49.55 30.09 3.65
CA ALA A 190 -49.21 29.09 4.63
C ALA A 190 -47.81 28.41 4.35
N MET A 191 -47.51 28.15 3.08
CA MET A 191 -46.19 27.64 2.68
C MET A 191 -45.07 28.66 2.96
N PHE A 192 -45.28 29.91 2.63
CA PHE A 192 -44.33 30.98 2.92
C PHE A 192 -44.07 31.11 4.44
N TRP A 193 -45.14 31.08 5.22
CA TRP A 193 -45.01 31.09 6.67
C TRP A 193 -44.25 29.86 7.18
N ALA A 194 -44.57 28.67 6.71
CA ALA A 194 -43.86 27.44 7.10
C ALA A 194 -42.39 27.44 6.68
N ALA A 195 -42.08 27.95 5.50
CA ALA A 195 -40.69 28.11 5.03
C ALA A 195 -39.93 29.18 5.84
N GLY A 196 -40.57 30.34 6.11
CA GLY A 196 -39.98 31.42 6.94
C GLY A 196 -39.68 30.95 8.37
N THR A 197 -40.58 30.20 8.98
CA THR A 197 -40.34 29.65 10.33
C THR A 197 -39.29 28.53 10.34
N LEU A 198 -39.13 27.76 9.27
CA LEU A 198 -38.01 26.82 9.08
C LEU A 198 -36.66 27.57 9.02
N ALA A 199 -36.65 28.75 8.37
CA ALA A 199 -35.49 29.62 8.28
C ALA A 199 -35.30 30.52 9.56
N THR A 200 -36.01 30.24 10.63
CA THR A 200 -35.99 31.03 11.88
C THR A 200 -36.51 32.48 11.79
N GLN A 201 -37.29 32.80 10.73
CA GLN A 201 -37.91 34.10 10.49
C GLN A 201 -39.42 33.99 10.69
N ALA A 202 -39.89 34.19 11.92
CA ALA A 202 -41.31 34.12 12.25
C ALA A 202 -41.88 35.53 12.40
N ASP A 203 -42.45 36.11 11.33
CA ASP A 203 -43.00 37.47 11.35
C ASP A 203 -44.43 37.55 11.91
N GLN A 204 -45.19 36.46 11.87
CA GLN A 204 -46.58 36.45 12.32
C GLN A 204 -46.95 35.21 13.13
N MET A 205 -47.76 35.38 14.19
CA MET A 205 -48.23 34.24 15.00
C MET A 205 -49.62 33.79 14.55
N PRO A 206 -49.88 32.45 14.52
CA PRO A 206 -51.25 31.93 14.30
C PRO A 206 -52.17 32.41 15.41
N ARG A 207 -53.41 32.72 15.08
CA ARG A 207 -54.39 33.21 16.05
C ARG A 207 -55.13 32.10 16.75
N HIS A 208 -55.39 31.01 16.06
CA HIS A 208 -56.05 29.85 16.67
C HIS A 208 -55.13 29.08 17.61
N TRP A 209 -55.63 28.68 18.78
CA TRP A 209 -54.82 27.99 19.79
C TRP A 209 -54.21 26.64 19.28
N ILE A 210 -54.97 25.86 18.49
CA ILE A 210 -54.46 24.63 17.90
C ILE A 210 -53.32 24.95 16.89
N ALA A 211 -53.48 25.99 16.08
CA ALA A 211 -52.44 26.41 15.13
C ALA A 211 -51.16 26.85 15.85
N ARG A 212 -51.26 27.43 17.07
CA ARG A 212 -50.10 27.77 17.91
C ARG A 212 -49.36 26.52 18.41
N ILE A 213 -50.08 25.48 18.82
CA ILE A 213 -49.44 24.21 19.19
C ILE A 213 -48.70 23.61 17.99
N VAL A 214 -49.34 23.54 16.82
CA VAL A 214 -48.71 23.08 15.57
C VAL A 214 -47.48 23.91 15.25
N ALA A 215 -47.57 25.24 15.39
CA ALA A 215 -46.44 26.14 15.15
C ALA A 215 -45.25 25.87 16.08
N VAL A 216 -45.48 25.68 17.39
CA VAL A 216 -44.41 25.35 18.35
C VAL A 216 -43.74 24.02 18.03
N LEU A 217 -44.52 22.97 17.75
CA LEU A 217 -43.99 21.67 17.36
C LEU A 217 -43.22 21.75 16.03
N TRP A 218 -43.73 22.55 15.07
CA TRP A 218 -43.07 22.78 13.81
C TRP A 218 -41.75 23.53 13.98
N MET A 219 -41.70 24.63 14.76
CA MET A 219 -40.49 25.36 15.04
C MET A 219 -39.41 24.50 15.66
N PHE A 220 -39.80 23.65 16.67
CA PHE A 220 -38.88 22.70 17.26
C PHE A 220 -38.32 21.70 16.23
N THR A 221 -39.20 21.12 15.40
CA THR A 221 -38.83 20.20 14.33
C THR A 221 -37.88 20.88 13.32
N GLY A 222 -38.16 22.17 12.99
CA GLY A 222 -37.33 22.96 12.09
C GLY A 222 -35.92 23.17 12.63
N VAL A 223 -35.77 23.54 13.90
CA VAL A 223 -34.45 23.72 14.55
C VAL A 223 -33.66 22.40 14.53
N VAL A 224 -34.30 21.29 14.90
CA VAL A 224 -33.66 19.98 14.90
C VAL A 224 -33.25 19.56 13.47
N PHE A 225 -34.11 19.79 12.48
CA PHE A 225 -33.81 19.51 11.07
C PHE A 225 -32.61 20.29 10.56
N VAL A 226 -32.56 21.61 10.79
CA VAL A 226 -31.45 22.45 10.34
C VAL A 226 -30.14 22.05 11.02
N ALA A 227 -30.18 21.79 12.34
CA ALA A 227 -29.00 21.35 13.09
C ALA A 227 -28.48 20.00 12.57
N PHE A 228 -29.37 19.04 12.34
CA PHE A 228 -29.00 17.72 11.80
C PHE A 228 -28.45 17.83 10.37
N TYR A 229 -29.10 18.62 9.49
CA TYR A 229 -28.64 18.86 8.15
C TYR A 229 -27.24 19.49 8.11
N THR A 230 -27.01 20.52 8.93
CA THR A 230 -25.71 21.19 9.04
C THR A 230 -24.62 20.22 9.51
N ALA A 231 -24.91 19.42 10.54
CA ALA A 231 -23.96 18.41 11.03
C ALA A 231 -23.62 17.37 9.95
N GLN A 232 -24.62 16.89 9.22
CA GLN A 232 -24.46 15.89 8.16
C GLN A 232 -23.68 16.44 6.95
N LEU A 233 -23.96 17.70 6.57
CA LEU A 233 -23.25 18.37 5.49
C LEU A 233 -21.76 18.56 5.85
N THR A 234 -21.49 19.07 7.06
CA THR A 234 -20.12 19.27 7.56
C THR A 234 -19.35 17.93 7.60
N ALA A 235 -19.98 16.88 8.14
CA ALA A 235 -19.36 15.53 8.18
C ALA A 235 -19.04 15.02 6.77
N SER A 236 -19.97 15.16 5.81
CA SER A 236 -19.76 14.73 4.43
C SER A 236 -18.63 15.47 3.74
N LEU A 237 -18.57 16.80 3.88
CA LEU A 237 -17.51 17.62 3.29
C LEU A 237 -16.15 17.31 3.91
N THR A 238 -16.09 17.13 5.23
CA THR A 238 -14.85 16.77 5.91
C THR A 238 -14.32 15.40 5.45
N ILE A 239 -15.21 14.41 5.30
CA ILE A 239 -14.83 13.08 4.81
C ILE A 239 -14.34 13.15 3.35
N GLN A 240 -14.99 13.93 2.48
CA GLN A 240 -14.57 14.11 1.10
C GLN A 240 -13.19 14.79 0.98
N GLN A 241 -12.90 15.76 1.82
CA GLN A 241 -11.57 16.40 1.85
C GLN A 241 -10.45 15.48 2.35
N ILE A 242 -10.76 14.54 3.26
CA ILE A 242 -9.80 13.58 3.79
C ILE A 242 -9.62 12.39 2.84
N ARG A 243 -10.68 11.96 2.14
CA ARG A 243 -10.67 10.82 1.23
C ARG A 243 -10.52 11.30 -0.22
N GLY A 244 -9.36 11.00 -0.82
CA GLY A 244 -9.19 11.15 -2.26
C GLY A 244 -10.08 10.17 -3.07
N PRO A 245 -10.03 10.22 -4.41
CA PRO A 245 -10.87 9.38 -5.29
C PRO A 245 -10.55 7.88 -5.21
N ILE A 246 -9.40 7.49 -4.66
CA ILE A 246 -8.96 6.10 -4.50
C ILE A 246 -8.71 5.85 -3.00
N ASN A 247 -9.46 4.91 -2.41
CA ASN A 247 -9.36 4.56 -0.99
C ASN A 247 -9.35 3.03 -0.77
N SER A 248 -9.70 2.26 -1.80
CA SER A 248 -9.83 0.82 -1.73
C SER A 248 -9.42 0.17 -3.05
N PRO A 249 -9.13 -1.15 -3.06
CA PRO A 249 -8.82 -1.86 -4.30
C PRO A 249 -9.92 -1.80 -5.36
N GLN A 250 -11.18 -1.65 -4.96
CA GLN A 250 -12.33 -1.55 -5.86
C GLN A 250 -12.32 -0.24 -6.67
N ASP A 251 -11.69 0.80 -6.15
CA ASP A 251 -11.60 2.11 -6.82
C ASP A 251 -10.53 2.14 -7.93
N LEU A 252 -9.75 1.06 -8.08
CA LEU A 252 -8.71 0.95 -9.10
C LEU A 252 -9.23 0.62 -10.49
N VAL A 253 -10.49 0.19 -10.62
CA VAL A 253 -11.10 -0.18 -11.91
C VAL A 253 -11.04 1.00 -12.88
N GLY A 254 -10.40 0.77 -14.04
CA GLY A 254 -10.26 1.79 -15.10
C GLY A 254 -9.26 2.92 -14.79
N LYS A 255 -8.60 2.91 -13.62
CA LYS A 255 -7.54 3.88 -13.26
C LYS A 255 -6.22 3.48 -13.86
N ILE A 256 -5.36 4.46 -14.12
CA ILE A 256 -3.96 4.23 -14.50
C ILE A 256 -3.17 3.94 -13.24
N VAL A 257 -2.74 2.70 -13.06
CA VAL A 257 -2.06 2.23 -11.85
C VAL A 257 -0.64 1.79 -12.16
N GLY A 258 0.32 2.38 -11.46
CA GLY A 258 1.72 2.02 -11.57
C GLY A 258 2.10 0.83 -10.68
N THR A 259 2.99 -0.01 -11.16
CA THR A 259 3.68 -1.06 -10.39
C THR A 259 5.05 -1.36 -11.00
N THR A 260 5.86 -2.22 -10.36
CA THR A 260 7.14 -2.64 -10.95
C THR A 260 6.96 -3.91 -11.80
N ARG A 261 7.77 -4.03 -12.85
CA ARG A 261 7.77 -5.17 -13.75
C ARG A 261 7.99 -6.50 -13.00
N GLY A 262 7.19 -7.52 -13.36
CA GLY A 262 7.27 -8.86 -12.77
C GLY A 262 6.75 -8.94 -11.34
N SER A 263 6.15 -7.87 -10.80
CA SER A 263 5.49 -7.85 -9.49
C SER A 263 4.19 -8.66 -9.52
N THR A 264 3.82 -9.26 -8.39
CA THR A 264 2.51 -9.89 -8.18
C THR A 264 1.37 -8.88 -8.31
N ALA A 265 1.64 -7.60 -8.04
CA ALA A 265 0.68 -6.53 -8.25
C ALA A 265 0.21 -6.42 -9.72
N THR A 266 1.07 -6.71 -10.72
CA THR A 266 0.67 -6.73 -12.13
C THR A 266 -0.46 -7.73 -12.37
N ILE A 267 -0.35 -8.94 -11.81
CA ILE A 267 -1.36 -10.00 -11.96
C ILE A 267 -2.68 -9.52 -11.36
N TYR A 268 -2.64 -9.04 -10.12
CA TYR A 268 -3.82 -8.52 -9.42
C TYR A 268 -4.49 -7.35 -10.16
N LEU A 269 -3.70 -6.39 -10.64
CA LEU A 269 -4.22 -5.20 -11.33
C LEU A 269 -4.90 -5.56 -12.66
N ASN A 270 -4.39 -6.55 -13.38
CA ASN A 270 -5.03 -7.07 -14.58
C ASN A 270 -6.38 -7.75 -14.27
N GLU A 271 -6.46 -8.51 -13.17
CA GLU A 271 -7.71 -9.14 -12.73
C GLU A 271 -8.80 -8.11 -12.41
N VAL A 272 -8.45 -7.02 -11.75
CA VAL A 272 -9.38 -5.93 -11.41
C VAL A 272 -9.61 -4.94 -12.55
N ARG A 273 -9.03 -5.17 -13.73
CA ARG A 273 -9.16 -4.34 -14.94
C ARG A 273 -8.69 -2.89 -14.75
N ALA A 274 -7.63 -2.69 -14.01
CA ALA A 274 -6.91 -1.43 -14.00
C ALA A 274 -6.08 -1.25 -15.27
N GLN A 275 -5.74 -0.01 -15.63
CA GLN A 275 -4.79 0.28 -16.70
C GLN A 275 -3.38 0.23 -16.11
N VAL A 276 -2.69 -0.90 -16.29
CA VAL A 276 -1.38 -1.14 -15.66
C VAL A 276 -0.27 -0.45 -16.41
N ARG A 277 0.58 0.29 -15.70
CA ARG A 277 1.83 0.85 -16.20
C ARG A 277 3.00 0.30 -15.38
N GLU A 278 3.88 -0.45 -16.04
CA GLU A 278 5.01 -1.10 -15.38
C GLU A 278 6.29 -0.26 -15.48
N PHE A 279 7.04 -0.24 -14.39
CA PHE A 279 8.33 0.45 -14.26
C PHE A 279 9.43 -0.56 -13.90
N GLU A 280 10.66 -0.32 -14.34
CA GLU A 280 11.80 -1.15 -13.97
C GLU A 280 12.31 -0.82 -12.57
N LYS A 281 12.37 0.47 -12.24
CA LYS A 281 12.86 0.95 -10.95
C LYS A 281 11.71 1.50 -10.10
N ILE A 282 11.83 1.27 -8.80
CA ILE A 282 10.83 1.76 -7.84
C ILE A 282 10.84 3.30 -7.73
N ASP A 283 11.98 3.94 -7.95
CA ASP A 283 12.08 5.41 -7.91
C ASP A 283 11.34 6.05 -9.08
N ASP A 284 11.43 5.45 -10.28
CA ASP A 284 10.68 5.90 -11.46
C ASP A 284 9.16 5.76 -11.23
N LEU A 285 8.74 4.68 -10.55
CA LEU A 285 7.35 4.45 -10.16
C LEU A 285 6.83 5.54 -9.22
N TYR A 286 7.61 5.92 -8.20
CA TYR A 286 7.25 7.02 -7.29
C TYR A 286 7.25 8.36 -8.00
N GLY A 287 8.23 8.60 -8.88
CA GLY A 287 8.28 9.79 -9.72
C GLY A 287 7.03 9.94 -10.60
N ALA A 288 6.58 8.87 -11.24
CA ALA A 288 5.39 8.85 -12.07
C ALA A 288 4.11 9.17 -11.26
N LEU A 289 4.02 8.71 -9.99
CA LEU A 289 2.92 9.08 -9.10
C LEU A 289 2.91 10.57 -8.79
N LEU A 290 4.06 11.13 -8.43
CA LEU A 290 4.17 12.56 -8.09
C LEU A 290 3.92 13.46 -9.31
N ASN A 291 4.39 13.05 -10.50
CA ASN A 291 4.19 13.75 -11.77
C ASN A 291 2.80 13.58 -12.38
N GLN A 292 1.88 12.86 -11.70
CA GLN A 292 0.52 12.62 -12.18
C GLN A 292 0.44 11.77 -13.47
N GLU A 293 1.44 10.98 -13.75
CA GLU A 293 1.45 10.05 -14.87
C GLU A 293 0.65 8.77 -14.57
N VAL A 294 0.46 8.48 -13.28
CA VAL A 294 -0.41 7.43 -12.76
C VAL A 294 -1.31 7.97 -11.66
N ASP A 295 -2.51 7.42 -11.54
CA ASP A 295 -3.50 7.82 -10.52
C ASP A 295 -3.14 7.27 -9.14
N ALA A 296 -2.59 6.07 -9.11
CA ALA A 296 -2.15 5.36 -7.91
C ALA A 296 -0.99 4.43 -8.22
N VAL A 297 -0.31 3.99 -7.17
CA VAL A 297 0.66 2.92 -7.20
C VAL A 297 0.13 1.76 -6.36
N VAL A 298 0.25 0.53 -6.86
CA VAL A 298 0.02 -0.68 -6.08
C VAL A 298 1.32 -1.45 -6.01
N PHE A 299 1.78 -1.65 -4.81
CA PHE A 299 3.03 -2.34 -4.55
C PHE A 299 3.07 -2.90 -3.12
N ASP A 300 4.15 -3.53 -2.75
CA ASP A 300 4.37 -4.19 -1.48
C ASP A 300 4.30 -3.22 -0.30
N SER A 301 3.46 -3.52 0.68
CA SER A 301 3.19 -2.65 1.83
C SER A 301 4.45 -2.18 2.57
N PRO A 302 5.46 -3.01 2.88
CA PRO A 302 6.65 -2.54 3.58
C PRO A 302 7.42 -1.47 2.82
N ALA A 303 7.50 -1.58 1.48
CA ALA A 303 8.17 -0.59 0.64
C ALA A 303 7.39 0.73 0.59
N LEU A 304 6.07 0.67 0.44
CA LEU A 304 5.22 1.85 0.42
C LEU A 304 5.22 2.60 1.76
N LEU A 305 5.15 1.87 2.88
CA LEU A 305 5.21 2.46 4.23
C LEU A 305 6.56 3.13 4.48
N TYR A 306 7.64 2.48 4.07
CA TYR A 306 8.97 3.09 4.16
C TYR A 306 9.05 4.39 3.35
N TYR A 307 8.59 4.36 2.10
CA TYR A 307 8.56 5.54 1.25
C TYR A 307 7.77 6.71 1.87
N THR A 308 6.56 6.45 2.39
CA THR A 308 5.70 7.50 2.98
C THR A 308 6.26 8.09 4.27
N THR A 309 7.13 7.38 4.96
CA THR A 309 7.78 7.86 6.19
C THR A 309 9.13 8.55 5.93
N HIS A 310 9.72 8.37 4.76
CA HIS A 310 11.01 8.92 4.34
C HIS A 310 10.83 9.89 3.15
N ASP A 311 11.20 9.50 1.96
CA ASP A 311 11.29 10.38 0.78
C ASP A 311 9.93 10.89 0.30
N GLY A 312 8.88 10.10 0.47
CA GLY A 312 7.50 10.45 0.12
C GLY A 312 6.73 11.19 1.22
N ARG A 313 7.39 11.54 2.34
CA ARG A 313 6.72 12.16 3.48
C ARG A 313 6.02 13.46 3.11
N GLY A 314 4.69 13.50 3.32
CA GLY A 314 3.84 14.63 2.98
C GLY A 314 3.47 14.73 1.49
N SER A 315 4.18 14.04 0.59
CA SER A 315 3.91 14.04 -0.85
C SER A 315 3.09 12.83 -1.30
N ALA A 316 3.12 11.74 -0.54
CA ALA A 316 2.37 10.53 -0.81
C ALA A 316 1.82 9.94 0.49
N ARG A 317 0.75 9.17 0.39
CA ARG A 317 0.15 8.43 1.52
C ARG A 317 -0.38 7.08 1.06
N THR A 318 -0.30 6.09 1.93
CA THR A 318 -0.99 4.83 1.72
C THR A 318 -2.47 4.95 2.03
N VAL A 319 -3.30 4.21 1.29
CA VAL A 319 -4.75 4.16 1.48
C VAL A 319 -5.24 2.71 1.53
N GLY A 320 -6.34 2.52 2.24
CA GLY A 320 -6.89 1.18 2.47
C GLY A 320 -6.02 0.32 3.39
N SER A 321 -6.51 -0.86 3.72
CA SER A 321 -5.73 -1.89 4.41
C SER A 321 -4.85 -2.65 3.43
N VAL A 322 -3.84 -3.35 3.95
CA VAL A 322 -3.07 -4.33 3.18
C VAL A 322 -4.04 -5.41 2.65
N PHE A 323 -3.97 -5.66 1.38
CA PHE A 323 -4.77 -6.67 0.68
C PHE A 323 -3.86 -7.63 -0.07
N HIS A 324 -4.40 -8.75 -0.59
CA HIS A 324 -3.64 -9.78 -1.28
C HIS A 324 -2.37 -10.14 -0.51
N LYS A 325 -2.58 -10.75 0.69
CA LYS A 325 -1.47 -11.14 1.59
C LYS A 325 -0.50 -12.08 0.90
N GLU A 326 0.78 -11.81 1.09
CA GLU A 326 1.89 -12.53 0.48
C GLU A 326 2.98 -12.78 1.51
N ASP A 327 3.62 -13.92 1.40
CA ASP A 327 4.81 -14.25 2.18
C ASP A 327 6.04 -14.08 1.31
N TYR A 328 7.08 -13.42 1.81
CA TYR A 328 8.37 -13.35 1.12
C TYR A 328 9.25 -14.54 1.48
N GLY A 329 10.00 -15.03 0.51
CA GLY A 329 10.95 -16.11 0.67
C GLY A 329 12.27 -15.85 -0.05
N ILE A 330 13.27 -16.66 0.31
CA ILE A 330 14.51 -16.78 -0.44
C ILE A 330 14.26 -17.80 -1.54
N VAL A 331 14.57 -17.44 -2.79
CA VAL A 331 14.34 -18.29 -3.95
C VAL A 331 15.60 -19.07 -4.31
N PHE A 332 15.43 -20.33 -4.68
CA PHE A 332 16.50 -21.26 -5.08
C PHE A 332 16.14 -21.94 -6.41
N PRO A 333 17.13 -22.42 -7.16
CA PRO A 333 16.86 -23.39 -8.23
C PRO A 333 16.17 -24.64 -7.66
N THR A 334 15.30 -25.25 -8.46
CA THR A 334 14.59 -26.49 -8.08
C THR A 334 15.57 -27.59 -7.66
N GLY A 335 15.33 -28.23 -6.52
CA GLY A 335 16.18 -29.29 -5.97
C GLY A 335 17.48 -28.78 -5.33
N SER A 336 17.61 -27.50 -5.04
CA SER A 336 18.83 -26.94 -4.44
C SER A 336 19.09 -27.51 -3.04
N PRO A 337 20.28 -28.07 -2.77
CA PRO A 337 20.66 -28.57 -1.46
C PRO A 337 20.81 -27.44 -0.44
N LEU A 338 21.01 -26.20 -0.88
CA LEU A 338 21.16 -25.03 -0.02
C LEU A 338 19.88 -24.71 0.76
N ARG A 339 18.70 -25.00 0.17
CA ARG A 339 17.40 -24.69 0.78
C ARG A 339 17.27 -25.20 2.20
N LYS A 340 17.65 -26.46 2.44
CA LYS A 340 17.58 -27.08 3.76
C LYS A 340 18.48 -26.36 4.77
N HIS A 341 19.74 -26.11 4.41
CA HIS A 341 20.72 -25.47 5.27
C HIS A 341 20.32 -24.01 5.56
N VAL A 342 19.79 -23.29 4.57
CA VAL A 342 19.29 -21.93 4.76
C VAL A 342 18.08 -21.91 5.70
N ASN A 343 17.16 -22.86 5.59
CA ASN A 343 16.01 -22.97 6.49
C ASN A 343 16.43 -23.29 7.93
N GLU A 344 17.43 -24.17 8.11
CA GLU A 344 18.01 -24.48 9.42
C GLU A 344 18.68 -23.23 10.06
N ALA A 345 19.43 -22.45 9.27
CA ALA A 345 20.06 -21.22 9.73
C ALA A 345 19.02 -20.13 10.06
N LEU A 346 17.96 -20.00 9.23
CA LEU A 346 16.84 -19.06 9.47
C LEU A 346 16.10 -19.41 10.78
N LEU A 347 15.84 -20.69 11.03
CA LEU A 347 15.21 -21.15 12.26
C LEU A 347 16.08 -20.80 13.48
N ALA A 348 17.38 -21.07 13.41
CA ALA A 348 18.32 -20.72 14.48
C ALA A 348 18.44 -19.20 14.73
N LEU A 349 18.25 -18.35 13.68
CA LEU A 349 18.15 -16.90 13.84
C LEU A 349 16.89 -16.50 14.62
N ARG A 350 15.77 -17.16 14.35
CA ARG A 350 14.50 -16.91 15.05
C ARG A 350 14.56 -17.34 16.52
N GLU A 351 15.15 -18.51 16.79
CA GLU A 351 15.31 -19.04 18.15
C GLU A 351 16.27 -18.19 19.01
N SER A 352 17.24 -17.51 18.39
CA SER A 352 18.23 -16.65 19.08
C SER A 352 17.83 -15.19 19.19
N ASP A 353 16.58 -14.82 18.90
CA ASP A 353 16.09 -13.45 18.83
C ASP A 353 16.84 -12.52 17.84
N ALA A 354 17.80 -13.05 17.08
CA ALA A 354 18.55 -12.27 16.10
C ALA A 354 17.66 -11.78 14.96
N TYR A 355 16.73 -12.62 14.51
CA TYR A 355 15.73 -12.23 13.56
C TYR A 355 14.87 -11.07 14.08
N GLN A 356 14.41 -11.15 15.33
CA GLN A 356 13.57 -10.12 15.93
C GLN A 356 14.29 -8.77 16.01
N ARG A 357 15.58 -8.75 16.35
CA ARG A 357 16.38 -7.51 16.37
C ARG A 357 16.47 -6.87 14.98
N ILE A 358 16.77 -7.66 13.92
CA ILE A 358 16.81 -7.17 12.54
C ILE A 358 15.44 -6.64 12.12
N TYR A 359 14.35 -7.34 12.48
CA TYR A 359 13.00 -6.91 12.18
C TYR A 359 12.67 -5.56 12.84
N GLU A 360 12.95 -5.42 14.14
CA GLU A 360 12.67 -4.18 14.89
C GLU A 360 13.50 -2.98 14.41
N GLU A 361 14.70 -3.22 13.93
CA GLU A 361 15.55 -2.18 13.36
C GLU A 361 14.97 -1.55 12.11
N TRP A 362 14.35 -2.38 11.24
CA TRP A 362 13.82 -1.91 9.94
C TRP A 362 12.34 -1.55 9.96
N PHE A 363 11.53 -2.16 10.80
CA PHE A 363 10.07 -1.99 10.83
C PHE A 363 9.55 -1.41 12.15
N GLY A 364 10.41 -1.21 13.14
CA GLY A 364 10.02 -0.71 14.46
C GLY A 364 9.51 -1.80 15.39
N LYS A 365 9.38 -1.43 16.67
CA LYS A 365 8.78 -2.32 17.69
C LYS A 365 7.27 -2.32 17.53
N HIS A 366 6.70 -3.51 17.47
CA HIS A 366 5.26 -3.74 17.53
C HIS A 366 4.81 -3.97 18.96
#